data_8e620fa2508cf0b8390a89fd2ffb6f0b
#
_entry.id   8e620fa2508cf0b8390a89fd2ffb6f0b
#
_cell.length_a   1.000
_cell.length_b   1.000
_cell.length_c   1.000
_cell.angle_alpha   90.00
_cell.angle_beta   90.00
_cell.angle_gamma   90.00
#
_symmetry.space_group_name_H-M   'P 1'
#
loop_
_entity.id
_entity.type
_entity.pdbx_description
1 polymer ?
#
loop_
_entity_poly.entity_id
_entity_poly.type
_entity_poly.pdbx_seq_one_letter_code
_entity_poly.pdbx_strand_id
1 'polypeptide(L)'
;VLVYSDPDERFFVSVGSTRTRAFIVISSDSKLTSEVHVIPADDPTAAPRVIEPRVEGIEYGVEHRRVGVHDDFYVITNADDSPNFKLMVTPVATPGRSSWREVIGHRDDVRIEGIDAFAGHLVVSERTAGLEQLRVIELGEGAGHSEDGSGPTQHLIEMPEEVYSVGLGANPEFETGTVRFVYTSLTTPVSDLAYDLATRTRTLVKRQTVLGGYDPDDYVTHRLWATASDGVQVPISLVARKDVEPGGGGAPCLLYGYGSYEASIDPAFSSLRLSLLERGLVFAVAHVRGGGELGRHWYEGGKLMHKRNTFTDFVACAQHLVDAGYTTPDLLAAEGRSAGGLLMGAVANLAPELFRAIVAGVPFVDVVSTMLDATIPLTVTEWEEWGNPVESAEAFDYMLSYSPYDNVTAREYPAILVTAGLNDPRVQYWEPAKWVAKLRTRATNGPDRPILLRTEMGAGHGGPSGRYDAWREEALVLAFILDQLGVAATPPSRTR
;
A
#
# COMPACT_ATOMS: atom_id res chain seq x y z
N VAL A 1 -7.53 -23.45 26.56
CA VAL A 1 -8.96 -23.45 26.18
C VAL A 1 -9.09 -22.63 24.91
N LEU A 2 -9.75 -23.19 23.88
CA LEU A 2 -10.09 -22.45 22.68
C LEU A 2 -11.19 -21.45 23.02
N VAL A 3 -10.99 -20.16 22.69
CA VAL A 3 -11.95 -19.09 22.98
C VAL A 3 -12.79 -18.75 21.75
N TYR A 4 -12.15 -18.69 20.58
CA TYR A 4 -12.78 -18.39 19.31
C TYR A 4 -12.08 -19.13 18.17
N SER A 5 -12.81 -19.50 17.14
CA SER A 5 -12.28 -19.99 15.86
C SER A 5 -13.27 -19.70 14.75
N ASP A 6 -12.76 -19.34 13.58
CA ASP A 6 -13.57 -19.20 12.38
C ASP A 6 -13.33 -20.42 11.47
N PRO A 7 -14.37 -21.13 11.01
CA PRO A 7 -14.23 -22.28 10.13
C PRO A 7 -14.06 -21.90 8.65
N ASP A 8 -14.31 -20.66 8.26
CA ASP A 8 -14.18 -20.19 6.88
C ASP A 8 -12.73 -19.79 6.59
N GLU A 9 -12.10 -20.47 5.66
CA GLU A 9 -10.70 -20.29 5.29
C GLU A 9 -10.38 -18.88 4.75
N ARG A 10 -11.39 -18.14 4.31
CA ARG A 10 -11.22 -16.76 3.84
C ARG A 10 -10.89 -15.78 4.95
N PHE A 11 -11.21 -16.13 6.21
CA PHE A 11 -11.12 -15.25 7.35
C PHE A 11 -9.83 -15.43 8.16
N PHE A 12 -9.23 -14.31 8.52
CA PHE A 12 -8.08 -14.24 9.42
C PHE A 12 -8.54 -13.73 10.78
N VAL A 13 -8.22 -14.50 11.83
CA VAL A 13 -8.57 -14.11 13.19
C VAL A 13 -7.39 -13.39 13.85
N SER A 14 -7.67 -12.24 14.42
CA SER A 14 -6.72 -11.45 15.19
C SER A 14 -7.27 -11.14 16.60
N VAL A 15 -6.38 -10.80 17.54
CA VAL A 15 -6.74 -10.40 18.89
C VAL A 15 -5.98 -9.15 19.29
N GLY A 16 -6.68 -8.20 19.91
CA GLY A 16 -6.14 -6.97 20.42
C GLY A 16 -6.84 -6.52 21.69
N SER A 17 -6.64 -5.27 22.07
CA SER A 17 -7.36 -4.62 23.16
C SER A 17 -7.69 -3.18 22.80
N THR A 18 -8.80 -2.68 23.32
CA THR A 18 -9.14 -1.26 23.21
C THR A 18 -8.12 -0.40 23.96
N ARG A 19 -7.92 0.86 23.52
CA ARG A 19 -7.03 1.82 24.18
C ARG A 19 -7.41 2.07 25.63
N THR A 20 -8.69 2.05 25.93
CA THR A 20 -9.23 2.13 27.31
C THR A 20 -8.87 0.94 28.18
N ARG A 21 -8.36 -0.16 27.58
CA ARG A 21 -8.11 -1.46 28.23
C ARG A 21 -9.37 -2.09 28.86
N ALA A 22 -10.55 -1.64 28.44
CA ALA A 22 -11.81 -2.16 28.96
C ALA A 22 -12.25 -3.46 28.27
N PHE A 23 -11.79 -3.70 27.03
CA PHE A 23 -12.16 -4.87 26.24
C PHE A 23 -10.96 -5.53 25.57
N ILE A 24 -10.99 -6.86 25.54
CA ILE A 24 -10.25 -7.68 24.58
C ILE A 24 -11.11 -7.72 23.31
N VAL A 25 -10.49 -7.47 22.17
CA VAL A 25 -11.15 -7.42 20.85
C VAL A 25 -10.68 -8.60 20.03
N ILE A 26 -11.59 -9.37 19.45
CA ILE A 26 -11.33 -10.42 18.48
C ILE A 26 -11.93 -9.97 17.16
N SER A 27 -11.11 -9.80 16.15
CA SER A 27 -11.54 -9.50 14.79
C SER A 27 -11.37 -10.73 13.91
N SER A 28 -12.38 -11.01 13.09
CA SER A 28 -12.38 -12.04 12.06
C SER A 28 -12.67 -11.36 10.73
N ASP A 29 -11.64 -11.25 9.88
CA ASP A 29 -11.65 -10.40 8.69
C ASP A 29 -11.26 -11.20 7.44
N SER A 30 -12.08 -11.13 6.38
CA SER A 30 -11.69 -11.44 5.01
C SER A 30 -11.22 -10.17 4.31
N LYS A 31 -11.00 -10.21 3.00
CA LYS A 31 -10.63 -9.00 2.22
C LYS A 31 -11.79 -8.00 2.09
N LEU A 32 -13.02 -8.43 2.29
CA LEU A 32 -14.22 -7.64 2.02
C LEU A 32 -15.28 -7.69 3.14
N THR A 33 -15.06 -8.47 4.19
CA THR A 33 -16.07 -8.72 5.22
C THR A 33 -15.42 -8.82 6.58
N SER A 34 -16.01 -8.15 7.59
CA SER A 34 -15.51 -8.15 8.96
C SER A 34 -16.53 -8.61 9.97
N GLU A 35 -16.08 -9.24 11.07
CA GLU A 35 -16.85 -9.49 12.27
C GLU A 35 -16.01 -9.23 13.52
N VAL A 36 -16.54 -8.45 14.45
CA VAL A 36 -15.82 -8.07 15.67
C VAL A 36 -16.54 -8.57 16.91
N HIS A 37 -15.79 -9.24 17.78
CA HIS A 37 -16.26 -9.68 19.09
C HIS A 37 -15.46 -8.97 20.19
N VAL A 38 -16.12 -8.75 21.34
CA VAL A 38 -15.48 -8.15 22.52
C VAL A 38 -15.68 -9.03 23.75
N ILE A 39 -14.67 -9.05 24.63
CA ILE A 39 -14.73 -9.68 25.94
C ILE A 39 -14.34 -8.60 26.97
N PRO A 40 -15.13 -8.37 28.07
CA PRO A 40 -14.71 -7.46 29.12
C PRO A 40 -13.35 -7.85 29.69
N ALA A 41 -12.43 -6.91 29.80
CA ALA A 41 -11.07 -7.20 30.26
C ALA A 41 -11.00 -7.54 31.76
N ASP A 42 -11.98 -7.12 32.54
CA ASP A 42 -12.16 -7.47 33.96
C ASP A 42 -12.80 -8.85 34.19
N ASP A 43 -13.41 -9.45 33.15
CA ASP A 43 -13.85 -10.86 33.11
C ASP A 43 -13.40 -11.54 31.81
N PRO A 44 -12.12 -11.88 31.67
CA PRO A 44 -11.57 -12.46 30.44
C PRO A 44 -12.04 -13.92 30.18
N THR A 45 -12.85 -14.47 31.08
CA THR A 45 -13.48 -15.79 30.94
C THR A 45 -14.91 -15.72 30.40
N ALA A 46 -15.47 -14.53 30.28
CA ALA A 46 -16.78 -14.33 29.66
C ALA A 46 -16.78 -14.76 28.20
N ALA A 47 -17.97 -15.19 27.71
CA ALA A 47 -18.11 -15.53 26.29
C ALA A 47 -17.93 -14.30 25.41
N PRO A 48 -17.26 -14.42 24.24
CA PRO A 48 -17.16 -13.36 23.27
C PRO A 48 -18.55 -12.86 22.83
N ARG A 49 -18.77 -11.54 22.89
CA ARG A 49 -20.00 -10.92 22.42
C ARG A 49 -19.75 -10.23 21.10
N VAL A 50 -20.51 -10.62 20.05
CA VAL A 50 -20.45 -9.95 18.76
C VAL A 50 -20.96 -8.51 18.87
N ILE A 51 -20.30 -7.59 18.19
CA ILE A 51 -20.75 -6.20 18.04
C ILE A 51 -21.89 -6.15 17.01
N GLU A 52 -21.63 -6.65 15.81
CA GLU A 52 -22.61 -6.84 14.74
C GLU A 52 -22.25 -8.13 13.98
N PRO A 53 -23.20 -9.03 13.73
CA PRO A 53 -22.94 -10.20 12.88
C PRO A 53 -22.51 -9.79 11.48
N ARG A 54 -21.55 -10.53 10.91
CA ARG A 54 -21.04 -10.24 9.57
C ARG A 54 -22.13 -10.33 8.50
N VAL A 55 -22.02 -9.44 7.54
CA VAL A 55 -22.77 -9.45 6.29
C VAL A 55 -21.77 -9.40 5.16
N GLU A 56 -21.88 -10.28 4.18
CA GLU A 56 -20.97 -10.34 3.04
C GLU A 56 -20.79 -8.96 2.38
N GLY A 57 -19.54 -8.52 2.18
CA GLY A 57 -19.20 -7.21 1.61
C GLY A 57 -19.26 -6.04 2.60
N ILE A 58 -19.66 -6.27 3.87
CA ILE A 58 -19.64 -5.23 4.90
C ILE A 58 -18.41 -5.38 5.78
N GLU A 59 -17.62 -4.33 5.80
CA GLU A 59 -16.46 -4.18 6.65
C GLU A 59 -16.77 -3.22 7.80
N TYR A 60 -16.28 -3.52 9.00
CA TYR A 60 -16.30 -2.58 10.10
C TYR A 60 -15.18 -2.84 11.11
N GLY A 61 -14.72 -1.76 11.76
CA GLY A 61 -13.79 -1.80 12.88
C GLY A 61 -14.32 -0.97 14.04
N VAL A 62 -13.85 -1.24 15.25
CA VAL A 62 -14.34 -0.56 16.45
C VAL A 62 -13.22 -0.01 17.31
N GLU A 63 -13.46 1.16 17.92
CA GLU A 63 -12.69 1.73 19.01
C GLU A 63 -13.61 2.07 20.19
N HIS A 64 -13.10 1.94 21.41
CA HIS A 64 -13.89 2.16 22.62
C HIS A 64 -13.51 3.46 23.32
N ARG A 65 -14.54 4.22 23.74
CA ARG A 65 -14.38 5.42 24.60
C ARG A 65 -15.32 5.36 25.79
N ARG A 66 -14.75 5.59 26.99
CA ARG A 66 -15.53 5.74 28.23
C ARG A 66 -15.11 7.00 28.95
N VAL A 67 -16.03 7.97 29.07
CA VAL A 67 -15.82 9.23 29.79
C VAL A 67 -17.10 9.62 30.52
N GLY A 68 -17.05 9.77 31.84
CA GLY A 68 -18.21 10.06 32.67
C GLY A 68 -19.29 8.98 32.54
N VAL A 69 -20.48 9.36 32.08
CA VAL A 69 -21.62 8.46 31.85
C VAL A 69 -21.65 7.86 30.45
N HIS A 70 -20.76 8.31 29.55
CA HIS A 70 -20.69 7.84 28.18
C HIS A 70 -19.77 6.64 28.07
N ASP A 71 -20.30 5.55 27.55
CA ASP A 71 -19.62 4.27 27.35
C ASP A 71 -20.02 3.76 25.95
N ASP A 72 -19.20 4.14 24.96
CA ASP A 72 -19.55 4.01 23.55
C ASP A 72 -18.47 3.31 22.73
N PHE A 73 -18.88 2.59 21.69
CA PHE A 73 -18.02 2.20 20.59
C PHE A 73 -18.16 3.19 19.44
N TYR A 74 -17.04 3.61 18.89
CA TYR A 74 -16.96 4.27 17.59
C TYR A 74 -16.70 3.21 16.54
N VAL A 75 -17.44 3.26 15.44
CA VAL A 75 -17.42 2.23 14.40
C VAL A 75 -17.14 2.88 13.06
N ILE A 76 -16.07 2.45 12.41
CA ILE A 76 -15.86 2.77 10.99
C ILE A 76 -16.47 1.64 10.16
N THR A 77 -17.19 1.97 9.08
CA THR A 77 -17.86 0.94 8.26
C THR A 77 -18.18 1.44 6.85
N ASN A 78 -18.21 0.51 5.90
CA ASN A 78 -18.66 0.73 4.52
C ASN A 78 -20.16 0.41 4.33
N ALA A 79 -20.91 0.11 5.41
CA ALA A 79 -22.33 -0.19 5.37
C ALA A 79 -23.16 0.96 4.77
N ASP A 80 -24.37 0.64 4.24
CA ASP A 80 -25.33 1.58 3.67
C ASP A 80 -24.72 2.42 2.53
N ASP A 81 -24.18 1.75 1.51
CA ASP A 81 -23.59 2.34 0.31
C ASP A 81 -22.51 3.40 0.62
N SER A 82 -21.62 3.07 1.55
CA SER A 82 -20.54 3.96 2.01
C SER A 82 -19.16 3.39 1.67
N PRO A 83 -18.79 3.19 0.38
CA PRO A 83 -17.58 2.48 -0.02
C PRO A 83 -16.28 3.09 0.54
N ASN A 84 -16.21 4.40 0.73
CA ASN A 84 -15.08 5.09 1.35
C ASN A 84 -15.20 5.19 2.88
N PHE A 85 -16.06 4.37 3.47
CA PHE A 85 -16.37 4.31 4.90
C PHE A 85 -17.00 5.58 5.47
N LYS A 86 -17.65 5.40 6.60
CA LYS A 86 -18.22 6.43 7.46
C LYS A 86 -17.93 6.11 8.92
N LEU A 87 -18.03 7.11 9.78
CA LEU A 87 -17.85 6.97 11.21
C LEU A 87 -19.18 7.01 11.93
N MET A 88 -19.45 5.98 12.70
CA MET A 88 -20.65 5.82 13.52
C MET A 88 -20.25 5.78 15.00
N VAL A 89 -21.23 5.99 15.88
CA VAL A 89 -21.12 5.79 17.34
C VAL A 89 -22.29 4.97 17.85
N THR A 90 -22.05 4.08 18.83
CA THR A 90 -23.09 3.22 19.42
C THR A 90 -22.80 2.96 20.89
N PRO A 91 -23.85 2.88 21.78
CA PRO A 91 -23.65 2.52 23.17
C PRO A 91 -23.09 1.10 23.32
N VAL A 92 -22.15 0.91 24.25
CA VAL A 92 -21.61 -0.42 24.61
C VAL A 92 -22.72 -1.40 25.01
N ALA A 93 -23.79 -0.93 25.64
CA ALA A 93 -24.89 -1.77 26.07
C ALA A 93 -25.70 -2.36 24.91
N THR A 94 -25.83 -1.64 23.79
CA THR A 94 -26.60 -2.02 22.60
C THR A 94 -25.77 -1.74 21.34
N PRO A 95 -24.67 -2.50 21.08
CA PRO A 95 -23.68 -2.11 20.08
C PRO A 95 -24.09 -2.38 18.64
N GLY A 96 -25.19 -3.12 18.40
CA GLY A 96 -25.64 -3.53 17.09
C GLY A 96 -26.04 -2.37 16.18
N ARG A 97 -26.02 -2.62 14.86
CA ARG A 97 -26.21 -1.64 13.77
C ARG A 97 -27.50 -0.80 13.93
N SER A 98 -28.56 -1.33 14.53
CA SER A 98 -29.81 -0.58 14.77
C SER A 98 -29.65 0.60 15.73
N SER A 99 -28.55 0.62 16.51
CA SER A 99 -28.21 1.70 17.46
C SER A 99 -27.12 2.64 16.93
N TRP A 100 -26.58 2.40 15.74
CA TRP A 100 -25.54 3.23 15.18
C TRP A 100 -26.06 4.61 14.79
N ARG A 101 -25.35 5.64 15.22
CA ARG A 101 -25.61 7.04 14.88
C ARG A 101 -24.41 7.62 14.17
N GLU A 102 -24.62 8.37 13.10
CA GLU A 102 -23.58 8.94 12.29
C GLU A 102 -22.81 10.05 13.02
N VAL A 103 -21.49 10.02 12.93
CA VAL A 103 -20.55 11.06 13.41
C VAL A 103 -19.89 11.77 12.22
N ILE A 104 -19.42 11.00 11.23
CA ILE A 104 -18.96 11.51 9.94
C ILE A 104 -19.63 10.66 8.87
N GLY A 105 -20.39 11.32 7.98
CA GLY A 105 -21.01 10.68 6.83
C GLY A 105 -19.99 10.28 5.76
N HIS A 106 -20.43 9.42 4.86
CA HIS A 106 -19.66 9.03 3.68
C HIS A 106 -19.30 10.25 2.81
N ARG A 107 -18.11 10.21 2.21
CA ARG A 107 -17.61 11.21 1.24
C ARG A 107 -16.99 10.48 0.05
N ASP A 108 -17.34 10.88 -1.16
CA ASP A 108 -16.87 10.23 -2.38
C ASP A 108 -15.36 10.42 -2.61
N ASP A 109 -14.83 11.55 -2.16
CA ASP A 109 -13.44 12.00 -2.37
C ASP A 109 -12.52 11.81 -1.15
N VAL A 110 -13.06 11.32 -0.03
CA VAL A 110 -12.31 11.07 1.20
C VAL A 110 -12.62 9.68 1.75
N ARG A 111 -11.59 8.82 1.81
CA ARG A 111 -11.68 7.53 2.48
C ARG A 111 -11.30 7.65 3.95
N ILE A 112 -12.10 7.08 4.85
CA ILE A 112 -11.71 6.88 6.24
C ILE A 112 -10.94 5.55 6.32
N GLU A 113 -9.70 5.61 6.80
CA GLU A 113 -8.81 4.44 6.91
C GLU A 113 -8.71 3.91 8.33
N GLY A 114 -8.93 4.76 9.33
CA GLY A 114 -8.82 4.37 10.72
C GLY A 114 -9.33 5.42 11.69
N ILE A 115 -9.48 5.00 12.93
CA ILE A 115 -9.89 5.85 14.03
C ILE A 115 -9.14 5.47 15.30
N ASP A 116 -8.75 6.47 16.07
CA ASP A 116 -8.18 6.35 17.40
C ASP A 116 -8.99 7.20 18.38
N ALA A 117 -9.58 6.55 19.38
CA ALA A 117 -10.40 7.21 20.41
C ALA A 117 -9.58 7.52 21.66
N PHE A 118 -9.61 8.79 22.08
CA PHE A 118 -9.02 9.29 23.32
C PHE A 118 -10.09 9.89 24.22
N ALA A 119 -9.74 10.23 25.46
CA ALA A 119 -10.70 10.76 26.40
C ALA A 119 -11.39 12.05 25.90
N GLY A 120 -10.63 13.00 25.35
CA GLY A 120 -11.12 14.32 24.90
C GLY A 120 -11.27 14.48 23.39
N HIS A 121 -10.90 13.50 22.58
CA HIS A 121 -10.90 13.68 21.13
C HIS A 121 -10.85 12.34 20.38
N LEU A 122 -11.20 12.39 19.09
CA LEU A 122 -10.91 11.34 18.12
C LEU A 122 -9.82 11.84 17.17
N VAL A 123 -8.97 10.93 16.73
CA VAL A 123 -8.12 11.16 15.57
C VAL A 123 -8.52 10.19 14.48
N VAL A 124 -8.95 10.74 13.34
CA VAL A 124 -9.39 9.97 12.18
C VAL A 124 -8.28 10.02 11.13
N SER A 125 -7.80 8.86 10.73
CA SER A 125 -6.91 8.70 9.59
C SER A 125 -7.77 8.69 8.33
N GLU A 126 -7.51 9.63 7.43
CA GLU A 126 -8.25 9.81 6.18
C GLU A 126 -7.30 9.83 4.99
N ARG A 127 -7.81 9.54 3.81
CA ARG A 127 -7.08 9.68 2.55
C ARG A 127 -7.90 10.50 1.56
N THR A 128 -7.28 11.51 0.96
CA THR A 128 -7.87 12.32 -0.11
C THR A 128 -6.83 12.68 -1.16
N ALA A 129 -7.23 12.70 -2.43
CA ALA A 129 -6.33 12.96 -3.56
C ALA A 129 -5.04 12.11 -3.57
N GLY A 130 -5.11 10.92 -2.97
CA GLY A 130 -3.99 9.97 -2.87
C GLY A 130 -3.00 10.24 -1.74
N LEU A 131 -3.33 11.10 -0.77
CA LEU A 131 -2.48 11.42 0.38
C LEU A 131 -3.21 11.18 1.69
N GLU A 132 -2.50 10.62 2.66
CA GLU A 132 -2.97 10.43 4.02
C GLU A 132 -3.12 11.77 4.75
N GLN A 133 -4.13 11.88 5.61
CA GLN A 133 -4.38 13.03 6.48
C GLN A 133 -4.82 12.58 7.87
N LEU A 134 -4.52 13.38 8.87
CA LEU A 134 -4.98 13.18 10.25
C LEU A 134 -5.96 14.28 10.62
N ARG A 135 -7.22 13.90 10.87
CA ARG A 135 -8.28 14.78 11.36
C ARG A 135 -8.43 14.63 12.86
N VAL A 136 -8.36 15.71 13.59
CA VAL A 136 -8.67 15.77 15.02
C VAL A 136 -10.10 16.28 15.19
N ILE A 137 -10.90 15.57 15.98
CA ILE A 137 -12.26 15.94 16.38
C ILE A 137 -12.27 16.09 17.88
N GLU A 138 -12.58 17.29 18.38
CA GLU A 138 -12.69 17.57 19.78
C GLU A 138 -14.02 17.02 20.32
N LEU A 139 -13.95 16.18 21.35
CA LEU A 139 -15.13 15.63 22.01
C LEU A 139 -15.30 16.35 23.35
N GLY A 140 -16.45 16.99 23.55
CA GLY A 140 -16.88 17.45 24.86
C GLY A 140 -17.17 16.28 25.82
N GLU A 141 -17.75 16.58 26.98
CA GLU A 141 -18.21 15.54 27.91
C GLU A 141 -19.29 14.62 27.32
N GLY A 142 -19.96 15.05 26.22
CA GLY A 142 -20.93 14.24 25.44
C GLY A 142 -20.30 13.57 24.21
N ALA A 143 -21.03 12.63 23.61
CA ALA A 143 -20.60 11.86 22.43
C ALA A 143 -20.63 12.68 21.11
N GLY A 144 -19.96 13.82 21.05
CA GLY A 144 -19.73 14.55 19.81
C GLY A 144 -20.90 15.38 19.25
N HIS A 145 -21.93 15.66 20.03
CA HIS A 145 -22.98 16.58 19.66
C HIS A 145 -22.97 17.78 20.60
N SER A 146 -22.82 18.99 20.06
CA SER A 146 -23.09 20.22 20.78
C SER A 146 -24.61 20.36 20.95
N GLU A 147 -25.07 20.84 22.11
CA GLU A 147 -26.50 21.09 22.39
C GLU A 147 -27.13 22.12 21.45
N ASP A 148 -26.33 22.91 20.77
CA ASP A 148 -26.75 23.97 19.83
C ASP A 148 -26.82 23.51 18.35
N GLY A 149 -26.58 22.21 18.06
CA GLY A 149 -26.62 21.66 16.71
C GLY A 149 -25.40 22.01 15.85
N SER A 150 -24.39 22.73 16.37
CA SER A 150 -23.08 22.81 15.73
C SER A 150 -22.37 21.48 15.91
N GLY A 151 -21.82 20.90 14.82
CA GLY A 151 -20.99 19.70 14.92
C GLY A 151 -19.75 19.94 15.80
N PRO A 152 -19.06 18.87 16.21
CA PRO A 152 -17.85 18.98 17.02
C PRO A 152 -16.77 19.80 16.31
N THR A 153 -16.03 20.59 17.08
CA THR A 153 -14.84 21.30 16.55
C THR A 153 -13.86 20.30 15.97
N GLN A 154 -13.43 20.53 14.73
CA GLN A 154 -12.51 19.63 14.04
C GLN A 154 -11.50 20.40 13.20
N HIS A 155 -10.33 19.80 12.98
CA HIS A 155 -9.29 20.35 12.12
C HIS A 155 -8.39 19.24 11.57
N LEU A 156 -7.71 19.52 10.46
CA LEU A 156 -6.63 18.67 9.94
C LEU A 156 -5.29 19.08 10.57
N ILE A 157 -4.43 18.10 10.82
CA ILE A 157 -3.02 18.38 11.14
C ILE A 157 -2.31 18.71 9.83
N GLU A 158 -1.90 19.97 9.65
CA GLU A 158 -1.20 20.41 8.44
C GLU A 158 0.16 19.73 8.30
N MET A 159 0.52 19.31 7.08
CA MET A 159 1.83 18.72 6.77
C MET A 159 2.71 19.71 5.99
N PRO A 160 4.06 19.63 6.11
CA PRO A 160 4.95 20.65 5.57
C PRO A 160 5.25 20.50 4.07
N GLU A 161 5.00 19.35 3.47
CA GLU A 161 5.33 19.02 2.08
C GLU A 161 4.06 18.66 1.30
N GLU A 162 4.10 18.82 -0.02
CA GLU A 162 2.97 18.49 -0.92
C GLU A 162 2.82 16.97 -1.10
N VAL A 163 3.93 16.23 -1.08
CA VAL A 163 3.97 14.78 -1.30
C VAL A 163 4.59 14.12 -0.06
N TYR A 164 3.77 13.44 0.73
CA TYR A 164 4.17 12.87 2.02
C TYR A 164 3.36 11.62 2.37
N SER A 165 3.78 10.94 3.43
CA SER A 165 3.00 9.93 4.16
C SER A 165 2.95 10.29 5.63
N VAL A 166 1.79 10.08 6.26
CA VAL A 166 1.57 10.33 7.69
C VAL A 166 0.65 9.27 8.28
N GLY A 167 1.00 8.76 9.44
CA GLY A 167 0.17 7.81 10.18
C GLY A 167 0.31 8.02 11.68
N LEU A 168 -0.71 7.63 12.45
CA LEU A 168 -0.59 7.68 13.89
C LEU A 168 0.53 6.77 14.38
N GLY A 169 1.33 7.27 15.30
CA GLY A 169 2.34 6.52 16.04
C GLY A 169 1.73 5.79 17.24
N ALA A 170 2.60 5.21 18.06
CA ALA A 170 2.18 4.60 19.30
C ALA A 170 1.65 5.67 20.29
N ASN A 171 0.37 5.58 20.63
CA ASN A 171 -0.36 6.44 21.55
C ASN A 171 -1.09 5.59 22.59
N PRO A 172 -0.38 4.98 23.57
CA PRO A 172 -0.98 4.03 24.51
C PRO A 172 -1.87 4.70 25.58
N GLU A 173 -1.68 6.00 25.81
CA GLU A 173 -2.39 6.71 26.86
C GLU A 173 -3.75 7.19 26.35
N PHE A 174 -4.81 6.77 27.05
CA PHE A 174 -6.18 7.19 26.71
C PHE A 174 -6.43 8.66 27.06
N GLU A 175 -5.96 9.09 28.25
CA GLU A 175 -6.02 10.49 28.70
C GLU A 175 -4.74 11.21 28.29
N THR A 176 -4.77 11.95 27.20
CA THR A 176 -3.62 12.72 26.71
C THR A 176 -4.04 14.02 26.04
N GLY A 177 -3.23 15.06 26.21
CA GLY A 177 -3.30 16.33 25.46
C GLY A 177 -2.37 16.36 24.25
N THR A 178 -1.63 15.27 23.99
CA THR A 178 -0.64 15.19 22.91
C THR A 178 -0.79 13.91 22.13
N VAL A 179 -0.82 14.01 20.82
CA VAL A 179 -0.86 12.87 19.90
C VAL A 179 0.48 12.72 19.20
N ARG A 180 1.01 11.50 19.16
CA ARG A 180 2.20 11.18 18.36
C ARG A 180 1.79 10.65 17.00
N PHE A 181 2.53 11.07 15.98
CA PHE A 181 2.37 10.59 14.62
C PHE A 181 3.73 10.43 13.94
N VAL A 182 3.77 9.54 12.97
CA VAL A 182 4.95 9.30 12.13
C VAL A 182 4.74 10.03 10.82
N TYR A 183 5.73 10.79 10.41
CA TYR A 183 5.77 11.54 9.16
C TYR A 183 6.98 11.14 8.33
N THR A 184 6.79 11.01 7.05
CA THR A 184 7.88 10.83 6.07
C THR A 184 7.46 11.41 4.72
N SER A 185 8.43 11.65 3.84
CA SER A 185 8.18 11.98 2.44
C SER A 185 9.24 11.30 1.57
N LEU A 186 9.23 11.55 0.27
CA LEU A 186 10.32 11.06 -0.59
C LEU A 186 11.67 11.70 -0.24
N THR A 187 11.67 12.87 0.44
CA THR A 187 12.85 13.64 0.83
C THR A 187 13.03 13.76 2.35
N THR A 188 11.99 13.60 3.16
CA THR A 188 12.10 13.69 4.62
C THR A 188 12.20 12.29 5.25
N PRO A 189 13.30 11.97 5.95
CA PRO A 189 13.44 10.71 6.69
C PRO A 189 12.34 10.52 7.71
N VAL A 190 11.99 9.25 8.00
CA VAL A 190 10.98 8.88 8.99
C VAL A 190 11.20 9.67 10.28
N SER A 191 10.16 10.40 10.68
CA SER A 191 10.18 11.34 11.79
C SER A 191 9.00 11.10 12.72
N ASP A 192 9.29 10.86 14.00
CA ASP A 192 8.28 10.83 15.05
C ASP A 192 8.01 12.27 15.52
N LEU A 193 6.77 12.72 15.43
CA LEU A 193 6.34 14.03 15.87
C LEU A 193 5.31 13.90 16.99
N ALA A 194 5.32 14.87 17.91
CA ALA A 194 4.29 15.08 18.90
C ALA A 194 3.45 16.31 18.49
N TYR A 195 2.14 16.19 18.55
CA TYR A 195 1.20 17.26 18.27
C TYR A 195 0.44 17.63 19.54
N ASP A 196 0.60 18.84 19.99
CA ASP A 196 -0.14 19.40 21.12
C ASP A 196 -1.53 19.83 20.64
N LEU A 197 -2.57 19.22 21.22
CA LEU A 197 -3.96 19.41 20.80
C LEU A 197 -4.52 20.78 21.14
N ALA A 198 -4.03 21.39 22.23
CA ALA A 198 -4.50 22.70 22.68
C ALA A 198 -3.87 23.84 21.89
N THR A 199 -2.55 23.78 21.67
CA THR A 199 -1.80 24.81 20.93
C THR A 199 -1.71 24.56 19.45
N ARG A 200 -2.08 23.37 18.99
CA ARG A 200 -1.99 22.91 17.60
C ARG A 200 -0.57 22.99 17.03
N THR A 201 0.43 22.74 17.88
CA THR A 201 1.85 22.82 17.49
C THR A 201 2.47 21.45 17.36
N ARG A 202 3.36 21.30 16.38
CA ARG A 202 4.13 20.07 16.12
C ARG A 202 5.53 20.22 16.71
N THR A 203 6.00 19.19 17.40
CA THR A 203 7.37 19.09 17.94
C THR A 203 8.02 17.82 17.42
N LEU A 204 9.21 17.93 16.82
CA LEU A 204 10.00 16.79 16.40
C LEU A 204 10.54 16.06 17.63
N VAL A 205 10.15 14.79 17.80
CA VAL A 205 10.63 13.92 18.88
C VAL A 205 11.88 13.18 18.44
N LYS A 206 11.83 12.59 17.24
CA LYS A 206 12.96 11.82 16.70
C LYS A 206 12.90 11.83 15.17
N ARG A 207 14.05 11.83 14.53
CA ARG A 207 14.19 11.62 13.08
C ARG A 207 15.21 10.52 12.82
N GLN A 208 14.92 9.68 11.84
CA GLN A 208 15.87 8.66 11.39
C GLN A 208 17.15 9.33 10.89
N THR A 209 18.30 8.87 11.42
CA THR A 209 19.59 9.34 10.97
C THR A 209 19.97 8.72 9.63
N VAL A 210 20.36 9.56 8.68
CA VAL A 210 20.90 9.12 7.39
C VAL A 210 22.43 9.17 7.47
N LEU A 211 23.05 8.00 7.37
CA LEU A 211 24.51 7.89 7.41
C LEU A 211 25.13 8.37 6.10
N GLY A 212 26.31 8.99 6.18
CA GLY A 212 27.06 9.45 5.01
C GLY A 212 26.75 10.89 4.56
N GLY A 213 25.86 11.56 5.27
CA GLY A 213 25.41 12.92 4.97
C GLY A 213 24.25 12.94 3.99
N TYR A 214 23.27 13.76 4.29
CA TYR A 214 22.06 13.97 3.51
C TYR A 214 21.52 15.37 3.75
N ASP A 215 21.16 16.06 2.68
CA ASP A 215 20.47 17.35 2.73
C ASP A 215 19.18 17.24 1.90
N PRO A 216 17.99 17.36 2.51
CA PRO A 216 16.73 17.32 1.77
C PRO A 216 16.63 18.43 0.74
N ASP A 217 17.34 19.55 0.94
CA ASP A 217 17.33 20.68 0.02
C ASP A 217 18.08 20.39 -1.30
N ASP A 218 18.79 19.28 -1.43
CA ASP A 218 19.39 18.83 -2.70
C ASP A 218 18.35 18.22 -3.65
N TYR A 219 17.13 17.94 -3.20
CA TYR A 219 16.10 17.20 -3.95
C TYR A 219 14.83 17.99 -4.16
N VAL A 220 14.04 17.56 -5.14
CA VAL A 220 12.71 18.10 -5.45
C VAL A 220 11.73 16.93 -5.62
N THR A 221 10.50 17.15 -5.17
CA THR A 221 9.38 16.22 -5.36
C THR A 221 8.32 16.83 -6.24
N HIS A 222 7.65 15.98 -7.01
CA HIS A 222 6.52 16.39 -7.85
C HIS A 222 5.37 15.41 -7.73
N ARG A 223 4.14 15.94 -7.80
CA ARG A 223 2.93 15.19 -8.03
C ARG A 223 2.48 15.40 -9.47
N LEU A 224 2.50 14.32 -10.27
CA LEU A 224 2.13 14.33 -11.67
C LEU A 224 0.86 13.50 -11.86
N TRP A 225 0.22 13.66 -13.03
CA TRP A 225 -0.98 12.93 -13.40
C TRP A 225 -0.87 12.44 -14.83
N ALA A 226 -0.85 11.11 -15.02
CA ALA A 226 -0.89 10.48 -16.32
C ALA A 226 -2.34 10.24 -16.74
N THR A 227 -2.65 10.39 -18.02
CA THR A 227 -3.97 10.07 -18.55
C THR A 227 -3.96 8.65 -19.11
N ALA A 228 -4.71 7.75 -18.49
CA ALA A 228 -4.91 6.39 -18.98
C ALA A 228 -5.74 6.36 -20.25
N SER A 229 -5.74 5.24 -20.98
CA SER A 229 -6.43 5.09 -22.28
C SER A 229 -7.95 5.27 -22.21
N ASP A 230 -8.53 5.08 -21.02
CA ASP A 230 -9.96 5.31 -20.73
C ASP A 230 -10.26 6.72 -20.21
N GLY A 231 -9.26 7.60 -20.16
CA GLY A 231 -9.38 9.00 -19.73
C GLY A 231 -9.18 9.21 -18.22
N VAL A 232 -8.98 8.14 -17.44
CA VAL A 232 -8.75 8.22 -16.00
C VAL A 232 -7.38 8.87 -15.72
N GLN A 233 -7.34 9.76 -14.71
CA GLN A 233 -6.12 10.40 -14.28
C GLN A 233 -5.42 9.55 -13.22
N VAL A 234 -4.21 9.08 -13.54
CA VAL A 234 -3.40 8.22 -12.66
C VAL A 234 -2.31 9.05 -11.99
N PRO A 235 -2.27 9.12 -10.64
CA PRO A 235 -1.27 9.91 -9.96
C PRO A 235 0.13 9.28 -10.02
N ILE A 236 1.16 10.14 -10.08
CA ILE A 236 2.57 9.74 -9.97
C ILE A 236 3.23 10.62 -8.91
N SER A 237 3.90 10.01 -7.93
CA SER A 237 4.80 10.73 -7.01
C SER A 237 6.24 10.54 -7.46
N LEU A 238 6.97 11.64 -7.62
CA LEU A 238 8.32 11.64 -8.19
C LEU A 238 9.30 12.37 -7.27
N VAL A 239 10.54 11.91 -7.21
CA VAL A 239 11.68 12.60 -6.60
C VAL A 239 12.89 12.55 -7.51
N ALA A 240 13.61 13.65 -7.59
CA ALA A 240 14.89 13.78 -8.28
C ALA A 240 15.80 14.78 -7.55
N ARG A 241 17.09 14.78 -7.89
CA ARG A 241 17.97 15.88 -7.50
C ARG A 241 17.53 17.17 -8.24
N LYS A 242 17.71 18.32 -7.59
CA LYS A 242 17.36 19.64 -8.19
C LYS A 242 18.12 19.97 -9.47
N ASP A 243 19.29 19.36 -9.68
CA ASP A 243 20.10 19.53 -10.89
C ASP A 243 19.71 18.58 -12.05
N VAL A 244 18.73 17.70 -11.83
CA VAL A 244 18.14 16.84 -12.84
C VAL A 244 16.88 17.50 -13.39
N GLU A 245 17.01 18.16 -14.56
CA GLU A 245 15.91 18.89 -15.18
C GLU A 245 15.19 18.05 -16.26
N PRO A 246 13.84 18.09 -16.33
CA PRO A 246 13.09 17.53 -17.45
C PRO A 246 13.48 18.20 -18.79
N GLY A 247 13.44 17.43 -19.88
CA GLY A 247 13.65 17.97 -21.23
C GLY A 247 15.08 18.05 -21.72
N GLY A 248 16.09 17.74 -20.89
CA GLY A 248 17.52 17.74 -21.26
C GLY A 248 18.01 16.49 -22.01
N GLY A 249 17.11 15.72 -22.65
CA GLY A 249 17.42 14.43 -23.28
C GLY A 249 17.01 13.23 -22.44
N GLY A 250 16.32 13.45 -21.32
CA GLY A 250 15.87 12.46 -20.35
C GLY A 250 16.96 12.08 -19.34
N ALA A 251 16.57 11.70 -18.14
CA ALA A 251 17.42 11.14 -17.11
C ALA A 251 17.13 9.63 -16.94
N PRO A 252 18.09 8.84 -16.45
CA PRO A 252 17.79 7.48 -15.98
C PRO A 252 16.65 7.54 -14.95
N CYS A 253 15.66 6.64 -15.09
CA CYS A 253 14.45 6.66 -14.25
C CYS A 253 14.11 5.27 -13.77
N LEU A 254 13.69 5.15 -12.51
CA LEU A 254 13.08 3.96 -11.95
C LEU A 254 11.62 4.25 -11.63
N LEU A 255 10.69 3.55 -12.29
CA LEU A 255 9.26 3.60 -12.02
C LEU A 255 8.83 2.38 -11.20
N TYR A 256 8.28 2.61 -10.01
CA TYR A 256 7.78 1.57 -9.12
C TYR A 256 6.24 1.48 -9.17
N GLY A 257 5.69 0.28 -9.05
CA GLY A 257 4.25 0.08 -8.93
C GLY A 257 3.86 -1.22 -8.23
N TYR A 258 2.61 -1.26 -7.73
CA TYR A 258 2.04 -2.42 -7.05
C TYR A 258 0.63 -2.77 -7.57
N GLY A 259 -0.40 -2.00 -7.19
CA GLY A 259 -1.74 -2.01 -7.77
C GLY A 259 -2.61 -3.22 -7.44
N SER A 260 -2.63 -3.68 -6.18
CA SER A 260 -3.48 -4.79 -5.73
C SER A 260 -3.83 -4.67 -4.26
N TYR A 261 -4.91 -5.35 -3.83
CA TYR A 261 -5.34 -5.50 -2.43
C TYR A 261 -5.71 -4.17 -1.75
N GLU A 262 -6.09 -3.14 -2.51
CA GLU A 262 -6.30 -1.80 -1.97
C GLU A 262 -5.06 -1.21 -1.26
N ALA A 263 -3.88 -1.82 -1.48
CA ALA A 263 -2.64 -1.38 -0.87
C ALA A 263 -2.13 -0.10 -1.52
N SER A 264 -2.12 0.99 -0.78
CA SER A 264 -1.54 2.26 -1.21
C SER A 264 -0.02 2.24 -1.09
N ILE A 265 0.67 2.72 -2.12
CA ILE A 265 2.14 2.88 -2.10
C ILE A 265 2.45 4.33 -1.76
N ASP A 266 2.53 4.60 -0.47
CA ASP A 266 2.74 5.95 0.02
C ASP A 266 4.17 6.45 -0.21
N PRO A 267 4.36 7.75 -0.49
CA PRO A 267 5.66 8.35 -0.78
C PRO A 267 6.52 8.44 0.49
N ALA A 268 7.31 7.40 0.75
CA ALA A 268 8.17 7.29 1.91
C ALA A 268 9.65 7.44 1.58
N PHE A 269 10.43 7.92 2.55
CA PHE A 269 11.88 8.02 2.48
C PHE A 269 12.56 6.65 2.42
N SER A 270 13.59 6.54 1.61
CA SER A 270 14.48 5.39 1.59
C SER A 270 15.95 5.84 1.49
N SER A 271 16.75 5.50 2.50
CA SER A 271 18.19 5.74 2.44
C SER A 271 18.91 4.94 1.34
N LEU A 272 18.35 3.80 0.95
CA LEU A 272 18.91 2.97 -0.14
C LEU A 272 18.68 3.63 -1.51
N ARG A 273 17.51 4.29 -1.67
CA ARG A 273 17.20 5.07 -2.88
C ARG A 273 18.16 6.21 -3.14
N LEU A 274 18.78 6.78 -2.11
CA LEU A 274 19.79 7.81 -2.28
C LEU A 274 20.92 7.36 -3.19
N SER A 275 21.24 6.04 -3.20
CA SER A 275 22.23 5.49 -4.12
C SER A 275 21.89 5.73 -5.59
N LEU A 276 20.60 5.72 -5.96
CA LEU A 276 20.13 6.04 -7.30
C LEU A 276 20.11 7.56 -7.54
N LEU A 277 19.49 8.30 -6.62
CA LEU A 277 19.34 9.76 -6.75
C LEU A 277 20.68 10.48 -6.85
N GLU A 278 21.69 10.07 -6.07
CA GLU A 278 23.05 10.62 -6.12
C GLU A 278 23.76 10.37 -7.45
N ARG A 279 23.26 9.45 -8.25
CA ARG A 279 23.75 9.15 -9.61
C ARG A 279 22.90 9.84 -10.70
N GLY A 280 22.01 10.74 -10.31
CA GLY A 280 21.18 11.51 -11.23
C GLY A 280 19.93 10.76 -11.73
N LEU A 281 19.52 9.67 -11.07
CA LEU A 281 18.26 9.00 -11.41
C LEU A 281 17.06 9.79 -10.88
N VAL A 282 15.98 9.73 -11.65
CA VAL A 282 14.63 10.03 -11.20
C VAL A 282 14.01 8.77 -10.60
N PHE A 283 13.37 8.88 -9.45
CA PHE A 283 12.53 7.81 -8.90
C PHE A 283 11.06 8.25 -8.91
N ALA A 284 10.19 7.38 -9.41
CA ALA A 284 8.77 7.63 -9.48
C ALA A 284 7.95 6.44 -8.97
N VAL A 285 6.80 6.72 -8.37
CA VAL A 285 5.78 5.73 -7.96
C VAL A 285 4.53 5.98 -8.78
N ALA A 286 4.09 4.97 -9.51
CA ALA A 286 2.79 4.97 -10.21
C ALA A 286 1.71 4.46 -9.26
N HIS A 287 0.75 5.32 -8.90
CA HIS A 287 -0.37 5.00 -8.02
C HIS A 287 -1.53 4.43 -8.85
N VAL A 288 -1.34 3.24 -9.38
CA VAL A 288 -2.26 2.61 -10.34
C VAL A 288 -3.51 2.04 -9.68
N ARG A 289 -4.60 1.89 -10.45
CA ARG A 289 -5.82 1.21 -9.99
C ARG A 289 -5.52 -0.20 -9.48
N GLY A 290 -6.29 -0.63 -8.47
CA GLY A 290 -6.05 -1.83 -7.69
C GLY A 290 -5.36 -1.53 -6.35
N GLY A 291 -4.69 -0.35 -6.24
CA GLY A 291 -4.33 0.28 -4.96
C GLY A 291 -5.50 1.01 -4.31
N GLY A 292 -5.27 1.63 -3.15
CA GLY A 292 -6.26 2.35 -2.37
C GLY A 292 -6.14 3.88 -2.42
N GLU A 293 -5.19 4.40 -3.19
CA GLU A 293 -4.76 5.80 -3.12
C GLU A 293 -5.91 6.80 -3.36
N LEU A 294 -6.83 6.50 -4.26
CA LEU A 294 -7.99 7.35 -4.52
C LEU A 294 -9.31 6.78 -3.95
N GLY A 295 -9.22 5.89 -2.96
CA GLY A 295 -10.39 5.29 -2.30
C GLY A 295 -10.87 3.98 -2.92
N ARG A 296 -12.02 3.49 -2.45
CA ARG A 296 -12.54 2.15 -2.81
C ARG A 296 -12.75 1.97 -4.32
N HIS A 297 -13.26 2.98 -5.01
CA HIS A 297 -13.47 2.91 -6.46
C HIS A 297 -12.15 2.70 -7.24
N TRP A 298 -11.02 3.17 -6.68
CA TRP A 298 -9.70 2.98 -7.26
C TRP A 298 -9.25 1.52 -7.16
N TYR A 299 -9.50 0.90 -6.03
CA TYR A 299 -9.28 -0.52 -5.80
C TYR A 299 -10.17 -1.38 -6.71
N GLU A 300 -11.48 -1.16 -6.71
CA GLU A 300 -12.45 -1.91 -7.49
C GLU A 300 -12.20 -1.78 -9.00
N GLY A 301 -11.73 -0.62 -9.44
CA GLY A 301 -11.33 -0.36 -10.81
C GLY A 301 -10.08 -1.11 -11.27
N GLY A 302 -9.37 -1.84 -10.39
CA GLY A 302 -8.15 -2.58 -10.69
C GLY A 302 -8.13 -4.01 -10.15
N LYS A 303 -9.28 -4.60 -9.80
CA LYS A 303 -9.40 -6.00 -9.34
C LYS A 303 -10.36 -6.82 -10.18
N LEU A 304 -10.41 -8.12 -9.96
CA LEU A 304 -11.31 -9.04 -10.67
C LEU A 304 -11.31 -8.79 -12.18
N MET A 305 -12.49 -8.60 -12.77
CA MET A 305 -12.66 -8.34 -14.20
C MET A 305 -12.14 -6.96 -14.68
N HIS A 306 -11.63 -6.14 -13.77
CA HIS A 306 -11.00 -4.83 -14.05
C HIS A 306 -9.48 -4.84 -13.90
N LYS A 307 -8.86 -5.98 -13.57
CA LYS A 307 -7.43 -6.09 -13.27
C LYS A 307 -6.50 -5.53 -14.34
N ARG A 308 -6.86 -5.63 -15.61
CA ARG A 308 -6.06 -5.09 -16.71
C ARG A 308 -5.85 -3.57 -16.63
N ASN A 309 -6.75 -2.84 -15.96
CA ASN A 309 -6.58 -1.40 -15.75
C ASN A 309 -5.30 -1.08 -14.98
N THR A 310 -4.93 -1.92 -13.98
CA THR A 310 -3.65 -1.78 -13.25
C THR A 310 -2.45 -1.72 -14.22
N PHE A 311 -2.45 -2.58 -15.23
CA PHE A 311 -1.34 -2.71 -16.18
C PHE A 311 -1.32 -1.56 -17.17
N THR A 312 -2.50 -1.19 -17.70
CA THR A 312 -2.61 -0.06 -18.66
C THR A 312 -2.33 1.28 -18.00
N ASP A 313 -2.70 1.45 -16.72
CA ASP A 313 -2.36 2.63 -15.93
C ASP A 313 -0.84 2.78 -15.75
N PHE A 314 -0.14 1.69 -15.45
CA PHE A 314 1.32 1.71 -15.32
C PHE A 314 2.01 2.06 -16.63
N VAL A 315 1.54 1.50 -17.74
CA VAL A 315 2.02 1.84 -19.09
C VAL A 315 1.77 3.33 -19.39
N ALA A 316 0.60 3.86 -19.02
CA ALA A 316 0.28 5.28 -19.19
C ALA A 316 1.21 6.17 -18.35
N CYS A 317 1.53 5.77 -17.11
CA CYS A 317 2.50 6.47 -16.27
C CYS A 317 3.90 6.47 -16.89
N ALA A 318 4.36 5.33 -17.39
CA ALA A 318 5.64 5.20 -18.08
C ALA A 318 5.69 6.12 -19.33
N GLN A 319 4.66 6.08 -20.16
CA GLN A 319 4.55 6.92 -21.35
C GLN A 319 4.53 8.41 -20.99
N HIS A 320 3.77 8.79 -19.92
CA HIS A 320 3.72 10.17 -19.44
C HIS A 320 5.12 10.70 -19.05
N LEU A 321 5.92 9.90 -18.33
CA LEU A 321 7.28 10.29 -17.95
C LEU A 321 8.19 10.49 -19.16
N VAL A 322 8.01 9.68 -20.21
CA VAL A 322 8.73 9.82 -21.48
C VAL A 322 8.28 11.09 -22.22
N ASP A 323 6.98 11.29 -22.39
CA ASP A 323 6.41 12.43 -23.12
C ASP A 323 6.70 13.76 -22.44
N ALA A 324 6.72 13.77 -21.11
CA ALA A 324 7.06 14.93 -20.30
C ALA A 324 8.58 15.22 -20.23
N GLY A 325 9.41 14.34 -20.84
CA GLY A 325 10.85 14.52 -20.93
C GLY A 325 11.64 14.22 -19.65
N TYR A 326 11.04 13.52 -18.69
CA TYR A 326 11.76 13.03 -17.50
C TYR A 326 12.75 11.93 -17.83
N THR A 327 12.41 11.07 -18.81
CA THR A 327 13.22 9.92 -19.22
C THR A 327 12.99 9.57 -20.69
N THR A 328 13.64 8.51 -21.16
CA THR A 328 13.39 7.88 -22.46
C THR A 328 13.21 6.36 -22.26
N PRO A 329 12.67 5.61 -23.23
CA PRO A 329 12.54 4.15 -23.12
C PRO A 329 13.88 3.44 -22.83
N ASP A 330 14.99 3.94 -23.38
CA ASP A 330 16.35 3.38 -23.16
C ASP A 330 16.90 3.71 -21.77
N LEU A 331 16.29 4.65 -21.06
CA LEU A 331 16.69 5.10 -19.72
C LEU A 331 15.64 4.80 -18.65
N LEU A 332 14.54 4.09 -18.99
CA LEU A 332 13.48 3.74 -18.06
C LEU A 332 13.60 2.30 -17.58
N ALA A 333 13.75 2.14 -16.28
CA ALA A 333 13.57 0.86 -15.59
C ALA A 333 12.25 0.83 -14.83
N ALA A 334 11.67 -0.36 -14.67
CA ALA A 334 10.47 -0.59 -13.86
C ALA A 334 10.74 -1.62 -12.77
N GLU A 335 10.08 -1.46 -11.62
CA GLU A 335 10.18 -2.39 -10.50
C GLU A 335 8.82 -2.63 -9.83
N GLY A 336 8.57 -3.88 -9.42
CA GLY A 336 7.44 -4.27 -8.61
C GLY A 336 7.65 -5.63 -7.96
N ARG A 337 7.01 -5.88 -6.80
CA ARG A 337 7.20 -7.10 -6.01
C ARG A 337 5.86 -7.79 -5.75
N SER A 338 5.88 -9.13 -5.63
CA SER A 338 4.67 -9.92 -5.33
C SER A 338 3.58 -9.70 -6.39
N ALA A 339 2.41 -9.17 -6.05
CA ALA A 339 1.41 -8.71 -7.00
C ALA A 339 1.93 -7.57 -7.91
N GLY A 340 2.84 -6.69 -7.42
CA GLY A 340 3.59 -5.77 -8.26
C GLY A 340 4.54 -6.49 -9.23
N GLY A 341 4.98 -7.70 -8.90
CA GLY A 341 5.71 -8.59 -9.81
C GLY A 341 4.81 -9.14 -10.93
N LEU A 342 3.53 -9.42 -10.66
CA LEU A 342 2.53 -9.67 -11.69
C LEU A 342 2.41 -8.46 -12.64
N LEU A 343 2.31 -7.25 -12.08
CA LEU A 343 2.31 -6.01 -12.86
C LEU A 343 3.54 -5.94 -13.78
N MET A 344 4.73 -6.23 -13.25
CA MET A 344 5.98 -6.24 -14.04
C MET A 344 5.96 -7.27 -15.17
N GLY A 345 5.47 -8.48 -14.90
CA GLY A 345 5.33 -9.51 -15.94
C GLY A 345 4.30 -9.15 -17.01
N ALA A 346 3.19 -8.55 -16.60
CA ALA A 346 2.14 -8.11 -17.54
C ALA A 346 2.62 -6.97 -18.46
N VAL A 347 3.29 -5.95 -17.90
CA VAL A 347 3.79 -4.83 -18.74
C VAL A 347 4.97 -5.24 -19.62
N ALA A 348 5.78 -6.25 -19.22
CA ALA A 348 6.78 -6.84 -20.08
C ALA A 348 6.18 -7.50 -21.33
N ASN A 349 4.96 -8.01 -21.24
CA ASN A 349 4.21 -8.55 -22.37
C ASN A 349 3.46 -7.47 -23.15
N LEU A 350 2.94 -6.40 -22.47
CA LEU A 350 2.10 -5.37 -23.08
C LEU A 350 2.89 -4.32 -23.86
N ALA A 351 3.95 -3.79 -23.26
CA ALA A 351 4.69 -2.65 -23.78
C ALA A 351 6.20 -2.78 -23.52
N PRO A 352 6.86 -3.88 -23.95
CA PRO A 352 8.28 -4.12 -23.70
C PRO A 352 9.20 -3.02 -24.26
N GLU A 353 8.75 -2.32 -25.30
CA GLU A 353 9.50 -1.23 -25.95
C GLU A 353 9.65 0.03 -25.08
N LEU A 354 8.82 0.20 -24.06
CA LEU A 354 8.89 1.34 -23.15
C LEU A 354 9.97 1.20 -22.05
N PHE A 355 10.51 0.00 -21.85
CA PHE A 355 11.40 -0.26 -20.74
C PHE A 355 12.77 -0.81 -21.20
N ARG A 356 13.83 -0.22 -20.70
CA ARG A 356 15.19 -0.78 -20.86
C ARG A 356 15.36 -1.99 -19.95
N ALA A 357 14.84 -1.91 -18.71
CA ALA A 357 15.01 -2.97 -17.71
C ALA A 357 13.76 -3.13 -16.85
N ILE A 358 13.49 -4.35 -16.39
CA ILE A 358 12.43 -4.68 -15.45
C ILE A 358 12.98 -5.52 -14.30
N VAL A 359 12.64 -5.15 -13.06
CA VAL A 359 12.89 -5.96 -11.86
C VAL A 359 11.57 -6.49 -11.34
N ALA A 360 11.43 -7.82 -11.31
CA ALA A 360 10.26 -8.51 -10.78
C ALA A 360 10.66 -9.28 -9.51
N GLY A 361 10.33 -8.72 -8.35
CA GLY A 361 10.65 -9.32 -7.04
C GLY A 361 9.57 -10.31 -6.60
N VAL A 362 9.94 -11.56 -6.28
CA VAL A 362 9.04 -12.62 -5.80
C VAL A 362 7.69 -12.62 -6.55
N PRO A 363 7.68 -12.62 -7.89
CA PRO A 363 6.54 -12.20 -8.69
C PRO A 363 5.48 -13.30 -8.82
N PHE A 364 4.20 -12.90 -8.67
CA PHE A 364 3.03 -13.72 -8.96
C PHE A 364 2.77 -13.75 -10.47
N VAL A 365 3.34 -14.72 -11.18
CA VAL A 365 3.38 -14.71 -12.66
C VAL A 365 2.73 -15.92 -13.35
N ASP A 366 2.35 -16.94 -12.61
CA ASP A 366 1.63 -18.13 -13.11
C ASP A 366 0.19 -18.14 -12.56
N VAL A 367 -0.53 -17.06 -12.86
CA VAL A 367 -1.82 -16.72 -12.23
C VAL A 367 -2.84 -17.85 -12.35
N VAL A 368 -3.01 -18.38 -13.55
CA VAL A 368 -4.02 -19.42 -13.84
C VAL A 368 -3.73 -20.71 -13.07
N SER A 369 -2.49 -21.22 -13.14
CA SER A 369 -2.14 -22.45 -12.47
C SER A 369 -2.28 -22.36 -10.95
N THR A 370 -1.87 -21.21 -10.38
CA THR A 370 -1.95 -20.99 -8.93
C THR A 370 -3.41 -20.83 -8.47
N MET A 371 -4.24 -20.07 -9.20
CA MET A 371 -5.64 -19.88 -8.82
C MET A 371 -6.53 -21.11 -9.04
N LEU A 372 -6.08 -22.09 -9.84
CA LEU A 372 -6.75 -23.38 -10.00
C LEU A 372 -6.42 -24.41 -8.88
N ASP A 373 -5.38 -24.18 -8.10
CA ASP A 373 -4.91 -25.11 -7.08
C ASP A 373 -5.21 -24.60 -5.66
N ALA A 374 -6.37 -24.97 -5.13
CA ALA A 374 -6.82 -24.63 -3.77
C ALA A 374 -5.94 -25.21 -2.66
N THR A 375 -4.97 -26.10 -2.96
CA THR A 375 -4.04 -26.63 -1.97
C THR A 375 -2.85 -25.68 -1.69
N ILE A 376 -2.65 -24.68 -2.54
CA ILE A 376 -1.67 -23.63 -2.30
C ILE A 376 -2.19 -22.69 -1.20
N PRO A 377 -1.40 -22.34 -0.19
CA PRO A 377 -1.88 -21.75 1.07
C PRO A 377 -2.75 -20.50 0.96
N LEU A 378 -2.55 -19.65 -0.05
CA LEU A 378 -3.31 -18.40 -0.17
C LEU A 378 -4.40 -18.43 -1.23
N THR A 379 -4.46 -19.45 -2.10
CA THR A 379 -5.34 -19.48 -3.27
C THR A 379 -6.79 -19.18 -2.94
N VAL A 380 -7.36 -19.81 -1.90
CA VAL A 380 -8.77 -19.61 -1.53
C VAL A 380 -9.05 -18.16 -1.12
N THR A 381 -8.16 -17.55 -0.33
CA THR A 381 -8.29 -16.13 0.10
C THR A 381 -8.05 -15.15 -1.04
N GLU A 382 -7.33 -15.57 -2.07
CA GLU A 382 -6.98 -14.73 -3.22
C GLU A 382 -8.09 -14.68 -4.30
N TRP A 383 -9.08 -15.58 -4.24
CA TRP A 383 -10.21 -15.53 -5.19
C TRP A 383 -11.03 -14.24 -5.09
N GLU A 384 -11.06 -13.59 -3.93
CA GLU A 384 -11.71 -12.28 -3.76
C GLU A 384 -10.98 -11.15 -4.48
N GLU A 385 -9.68 -11.32 -4.78
CA GLU A 385 -8.87 -10.34 -5.53
C GLU A 385 -8.82 -10.64 -7.02
N TRP A 386 -8.59 -11.91 -7.40
CA TRP A 386 -8.32 -12.32 -8.77
C TRP A 386 -9.52 -12.94 -9.48
N GLY A 387 -10.47 -13.48 -8.73
CA GLY A 387 -11.58 -14.31 -9.20
C GLY A 387 -11.33 -15.80 -8.99
N ASN A 388 -12.39 -16.60 -9.04
CA ASN A 388 -12.33 -18.06 -8.89
C ASN A 388 -12.45 -18.76 -10.25
N PRO A 389 -11.33 -19.21 -10.86
CA PRO A 389 -11.35 -19.88 -12.17
C PRO A 389 -11.88 -21.31 -12.12
N VAL A 390 -12.04 -21.91 -10.92
CA VAL A 390 -12.64 -23.23 -10.76
C VAL A 390 -14.15 -23.17 -10.96
N GLU A 391 -14.79 -22.09 -10.52
CA GLU A 391 -16.24 -21.90 -10.58
C GLU A 391 -16.70 -21.06 -11.78
N SER A 392 -15.81 -20.22 -12.34
CA SER A 392 -16.14 -19.28 -13.41
C SER A 392 -15.20 -19.42 -14.60
N ALA A 393 -15.72 -19.89 -15.73
CA ALA A 393 -15.00 -19.91 -17.00
C ALA A 393 -14.64 -18.48 -17.46
N GLU A 394 -15.48 -17.49 -17.17
CA GLU A 394 -15.19 -16.09 -17.49
C GLU A 394 -13.98 -15.57 -16.71
N ALA A 395 -13.89 -15.88 -15.42
CA ALA A 395 -12.73 -15.54 -14.60
C ALA A 395 -11.47 -16.24 -15.12
N PHE A 396 -11.57 -17.53 -15.50
CA PHE A 396 -10.46 -18.26 -16.10
C PHE A 396 -9.95 -17.60 -17.39
N ASP A 397 -10.84 -17.31 -18.34
CA ASP A 397 -10.48 -16.70 -19.62
C ASP A 397 -9.88 -15.30 -19.41
N TYR A 398 -10.43 -14.54 -18.47
CA TYR A 398 -9.92 -13.21 -18.14
C TYR A 398 -8.51 -13.27 -17.52
N MET A 399 -8.28 -14.14 -16.55
CA MET A 399 -6.94 -14.36 -15.97
C MET A 399 -5.94 -14.82 -17.05
N LEU A 400 -6.34 -15.77 -17.91
CA LEU A 400 -5.50 -16.26 -19.00
C LEU A 400 -5.08 -15.12 -19.93
N SER A 401 -5.94 -14.11 -20.13
CA SER A 401 -5.69 -12.98 -21.01
C SER A 401 -4.55 -12.07 -20.53
N TYR A 402 -4.17 -12.12 -19.25
CA TYR A 402 -3.13 -11.27 -18.70
C TYR A 402 -2.03 -12.02 -17.93
N SER A 403 -2.21 -13.30 -17.60
CA SER A 403 -1.22 -14.10 -16.86
C SER A 403 0.15 -14.02 -17.54
N PRO A 404 1.19 -13.50 -16.86
CA PRO A 404 2.49 -13.25 -17.48
C PRO A 404 3.10 -14.48 -18.10
N TYR A 405 3.05 -15.62 -17.38
CA TYR A 405 3.58 -16.89 -17.88
C TYR A 405 2.91 -17.33 -19.17
N ASP A 406 1.58 -17.24 -19.23
CA ASP A 406 0.81 -17.75 -20.38
C ASP A 406 1.02 -16.91 -21.63
N ASN A 407 1.22 -15.60 -21.48
CA ASN A 407 1.35 -14.64 -22.55
C ASN A 407 2.78 -14.37 -23.06
N VAL A 408 3.77 -15.17 -22.63
CA VAL A 408 5.13 -15.08 -23.19
C VAL A 408 5.14 -15.50 -24.65
N THR A 409 5.57 -14.60 -25.55
CA THR A 409 5.66 -14.82 -27.00
C THR A 409 7.10 -14.68 -27.51
N ALA A 410 7.35 -15.04 -28.78
CA ALA A 410 8.64 -14.83 -29.40
C ALA A 410 8.82 -13.36 -29.83
N ARG A 411 9.55 -12.60 -29.00
CA ARG A 411 9.82 -11.16 -29.21
C ARG A 411 11.02 -10.71 -28.40
N GLU A 412 11.48 -9.50 -28.64
CA GLU A 412 12.45 -8.84 -27.79
C GLU A 412 11.75 -8.33 -26.51
N TYR A 413 12.37 -8.61 -25.36
CA TYR A 413 11.95 -8.16 -24.03
C TYR A 413 12.97 -7.17 -23.46
N PRO A 414 12.59 -6.34 -22.46
CA PRO A 414 13.55 -5.62 -21.64
C PRO A 414 14.60 -6.57 -21.03
N ALA A 415 15.71 -6.05 -20.55
CA ALA A 415 16.52 -6.81 -19.60
C ALA A 415 15.68 -7.11 -18.34
N ILE A 416 15.61 -8.35 -17.87
CA ILE A 416 14.76 -8.74 -16.77
C ILE A 416 15.59 -9.38 -15.66
N LEU A 417 15.47 -8.83 -14.42
CA LEU A 417 15.94 -9.47 -13.20
C LEU A 417 14.74 -9.96 -12.39
N VAL A 418 14.69 -11.25 -12.12
CA VAL A 418 13.69 -11.87 -11.26
C VAL A 418 14.36 -12.31 -9.97
N THR A 419 13.82 -11.92 -8.82
CA THR A 419 14.24 -12.44 -7.52
C THR A 419 13.18 -13.39 -6.95
N ALA A 420 13.60 -14.42 -6.21
CA ALA A 420 12.71 -15.41 -5.60
C ALA A 420 13.28 -15.92 -4.28
N GLY A 421 12.42 -16.37 -3.37
CA GLY A 421 12.78 -17.11 -2.16
C GLY A 421 12.41 -18.58 -2.29
N LEU A 422 13.34 -19.50 -1.97
CA LEU A 422 13.03 -20.93 -2.06
C LEU A 422 11.92 -21.36 -1.10
N ASN A 423 11.86 -20.72 0.07
CA ASN A 423 10.90 -21.01 1.13
C ASN A 423 9.74 -20.01 1.18
N ASP A 424 9.39 -19.44 0.03
CA ASP A 424 8.31 -18.45 -0.06
C ASP A 424 6.95 -19.14 0.12
N PRO A 425 6.17 -18.82 1.19
CA PRO A 425 4.87 -19.41 1.43
C PRO A 425 3.72 -18.71 0.72
N ARG A 426 3.96 -17.54 0.10
CA ARG A 426 2.94 -16.70 -0.56
C ARG A 426 2.94 -16.88 -2.06
N VAL A 427 4.13 -16.74 -2.68
CA VAL A 427 4.34 -16.95 -4.10
C VAL A 427 5.38 -18.04 -4.26
N GLN A 428 4.96 -19.19 -4.74
CA GLN A 428 5.79 -20.37 -4.82
C GLN A 428 6.96 -20.18 -5.76
N TYR A 429 8.17 -20.59 -5.36
CA TYR A 429 9.42 -20.37 -6.11
C TYR A 429 9.40 -20.89 -7.54
N TRP A 430 8.53 -21.84 -7.85
CA TRP A 430 8.43 -22.40 -9.20
C TRP A 430 7.75 -21.45 -10.18
N GLU A 431 6.91 -20.51 -9.75
CA GLU A 431 6.28 -19.52 -10.63
C GLU A 431 7.33 -18.67 -11.34
N PRO A 432 8.19 -17.91 -10.62
CA PRO A 432 9.26 -17.17 -11.26
C PRO A 432 10.24 -18.06 -12.03
N ALA A 433 10.53 -19.27 -11.54
CA ALA A 433 11.45 -20.19 -12.22
C ALA A 433 10.91 -20.67 -13.57
N LYS A 434 9.64 -21.06 -13.64
CA LYS A 434 8.95 -21.43 -14.88
C LYS A 434 8.88 -20.26 -15.86
N TRP A 435 8.52 -19.08 -15.36
CA TRP A 435 8.41 -17.88 -16.16
C TRP A 435 9.74 -17.49 -16.80
N VAL A 436 10.82 -17.46 -16.04
CA VAL A 436 12.17 -17.18 -16.57
C VAL A 436 12.62 -18.24 -17.56
N ALA A 437 12.35 -19.53 -17.29
CA ALA A 437 12.67 -20.60 -18.25
C ALA A 437 11.93 -20.40 -19.57
N LYS A 438 10.63 -20.06 -19.53
CA LYS A 438 9.83 -19.79 -20.74
C LYS A 438 10.31 -18.54 -21.47
N LEU A 439 10.61 -17.45 -20.77
CA LEU A 439 11.19 -16.23 -21.35
C LEU A 439 12.49 -16.55 -22.10
N ARG A 440 13.44 -17.26 -21.47
CA ARG A 440 14.72 -17.63 -22.09
C ARG A 440 14.58 -18.48 -23.35
N THR A 441 13.49 -19.23 -23.49
CA THR A 441 13.23 -20.06 -24.70
C THR A 441 12.51 -19.28 -25.81
N ARG A 442 11.85 -18.17 -25.48
CA ARG A 442 11.02 -17.39 -26.40
C ARG A 442 11.61 -16.05 -26.79
N ALA A 443 12.33 -15.41 -25.85
CA ALA A 443 12.92 -14.10 -26.10
C ALA A 443 13.93 -14.13 -27.25
N THR A 444 13.91 -13.07 -28.05
CA THR A 444 14.88 -12.86 -29.15
C THR A 444 15.97 -11.86 -28.76
N ASN A 445 16.16 -11.64 -27.47
CA ASN A 445 17.07 -10.68 -26.87
C ASN A 445 18.54 -10.89 -27.31
N GLY A 446 19.24 -9.79 -27.55
CA GLY A 446 20.71 -9.77 -27.59
C GLY A 446 21.33 -9.93 -26.18
N PRO A 447 22.66 -10.08 -26.13
CA PRO A 447 23.37 -10.26 -24.85
C PRO A 447 23.33 -9.03 -23.92
N ASP A 448 22.97 -7.87 -24.44
CA ASP A 448 22.82 -6.60 -23.73
C ASP A 448 21.47 -6.48 -22.97
N ARG A 449 20.54 -7.41 -23.19
CA ARG A 449 19.25 -7.51 -22.49
C ARG A 449 19.10 -8.87 -21.82
N PRO A 450 19.85 -9.14 -20.73
CA PRO A 450 19.84 -10.44 -20.06
C PRO A 450 18.50 -10.72 -19.35
N ILE A 451 18.14 -12.02 -19.27
CA ILE A 451 17.00 -12.50 -18.46
C ILE A 451 17.59 -13.34 -17.32
N LEU A 452 17.58 -12.79 -16.12
CA LEU A 452 18.24 -13.33 -14.94
C LEU A 452 17.22 -13.81 -13.90
N LEU A 453 17.58 -14.87 -13.18
CA LEU A 453 16.86 -15.35 -12.00
C LEU A 453 17.85 -15.45 -10.83
N ARG A 454 17.53 -14.80 -9.74
CA ARG A 454 18.21 -14.91 -8.45
C ARG A 454 17.26 -15.57 -7.45
N THR A 455 17.55 -16.80 -7.04
CA THR A 455 16.81 -17.48 -5.97
C THR A 455 17.61 -17.46 -4.68
N GLU A 456 17.05 -16.85 -3.63
CA GLU A 456 17.62 -16.89 -2.30
C GLU A 456 17.19 -18.19 -1.60
N MET A 457 18.17 -19.04 -1.32
CA MET A 457 17.94 -20.43 -0.88
C MET A 457 17.48 -20.54 0.57
N GLY A 458 17.73 -19.52 1.38
CA GLY A 458 17.41 -19.50 2.82
C GLY A 458 16.23 -18.62 3.17
N ALA A 459 15.64 -17.91 2.19
CA ALA A 459 14.62 -16.89 2.45
C ALA A 459 13.23 -17.31 1.98
N GLY A 460 12.21 -16.65 2.58
CA GLY A 460 10.82 -16.66 2.14
C GLY A 460 10.46 -15.37 1.36
N HIS A 461 9.19 -14.97 1.41
CA HIS A 461 8.63 -13.86 0.63
C HIS A 461 9.31 -12.50 0.92
N GLY A 462 9.72 -12.26 2.17
CA GLY A 462 10.35 -11.01 2.60
C GLY A 462 11.84 -10.89 2.27
N GLY A 463 12.46 -11.90 1.64
CA GLY A 463 13.90 -11.95 1.43
C GLY A 463 14.68 -12.40 2.67
N PRO A 464 16.02 -12.26 2.67
CA PRO A 464 16.89 -12.73 3.76
C PRO A 464 16.64 -11.94 5.04
N SER A 465 16.75 -12.62 6.19
CA SER A 465 16.68 -12.01 7.51
C SER A 465 17.97 -11.25 7.83
N GLY A 466 17.83 -10.09 8.48
CA GLY A 466 18.93 -9.26 8.90
C GLY A 466 19.22 -8.10 7.96
N ARG A 467 19.53 -6.94 8.56
CA ARG A 467 19.73 -5.66 7.86
C ARG A 467 20.74 -5.72 6.74
N TYR A 468 21.89 -6.33 6.99
CA TYR A 468 23.00 -6.32 6.02
C TYR A 468 22.77 -7.30 4.86
N ASP A 469 22.08 -8.40 5.09
CA ASP A 469 21.77 -9.35 4.04
C ASP A 469 20.66 -8.79 3.13
N ALA A 470 19.64 -8.13 3.71
CA ALA A 470 18.64 -7.38 2.95
C ALA A 470 19.29 -6.25 2.11
N TRP A 471 20.27 -5.55 2.67
CA TRP A 471 21.01 -4.52 1.90
C TRP A 471 21.87 -5.10 0.77
N ARG A 472 22.40 -6.31 0.91
CA ARG A 472 23.15 -6.98 -0.18
C ARG A 472 22.23 -7.39 -1.33
N GLU A 473 21.02 -7.90 -1.01
CA GLU A 473 20.00 -8.19 -2.03
C GLU A 473 19.57 -6.91 -2.75
N GLU A 474 19.28 -5.85 -2.02
CA GLU A 474 18.93 -4.56 -2.61
C GLU A 474 20.08 -4.00 -3.47
N ALA A 475 21.33 -4.09 -3.00
CA ALA A 475 22.50 -3.65 -3.76
C ALA A 475 22.66 -4.40 -5.09
N LEU A 476 22.28 -5.69 -5.15
CA LEU A 476 22.27 -6.46 -6.40
C LEU A 476 21.20 -5.93 -7.36
N VAL A 477 20.01 -5.64 -6.86
CA VAL A 477 18.92 -5.05 -7.65
C VAL A 477 19.32 -3.69 -8.20
N LEU A 478 19.85 -2.81 -7.33
CA LEU A 478 20.31 -1.48 -7.75
C LEU A 478 21.47 -1.56 -8.75
N ALA A 479 22.40 -2.50 -8.57
CA ALA A 479 23.51 -2.71 -9.51
C ALA A 479 23.00 -3.15 -10.89
N PHE A 480 22.01 -4.03 -10.96
CA PHE A 480 21.39 -4.42 -12.22
C PHE A 480 20.73 -3.23 -12.92
N ILE A 481 19.96 -2.42 -12.18
CA ILE A 481 19.30 -1.22 -12.72
C ILE A 481 20.35 -0.25 -13.29
N LEU A 482 21.38 0.08 -12.49
CA LEU A 482 22.45 1.00 -12.90
C LEU A 482 23.19 0.50 -14.13
N ASP A 483 23.55 -0.79 -14.19
CA ASP A 483 24.22 -1.40 -15.32
C ASP A 483 23.38 -1.30 -16.61
N GLN A 484 22.10 -1.67 -16.52
CA GLN A 484 21.22 -1.67 -17.68
C GLN A 484 20.88 -0.25 -18.17
N LEU A 485 20.85 0.74 -17.30
CA LEU A 485 20.67 2.15 -17.66
C LEU A 485 21.98 2.86 -18.06
N GLY A 486 23.11 2.15 -18.06
CA GLY A 486 24.43 2.71 -18.42
C GLY A 486 24.95 3.77 -17.44
N VAL A 487 24.51 3.71 -16.18
CA VAL A 487 24.89 4.68 -15.14
C VAL A 487 26.20 4.27 -14.47
N ALA A 488 27.10 5.23 -14.29
CA ALA A 488 28.40 4.96 -13.67
C ALA A 488 28.27 4.42 -12.24
N ALA A 489 29.08 3.41 -11.90
CA ALA A 489 29.08 2.79 -10.57
C ALA A 489 29.42 3.79 -9.45
N THR A 490 30.28 4.77 -9.71
CA THR A 490 30.68 5.80 -8.74
C THR A 490 29.81 7.04 -8.91
N PRO A 491 29.17 7.57 -7.84
CA PRO A 491 28.46 8.83 -7.94
C PRO A 491 29.42 9.96 -8.31
N PRO A 492 28.95 11.00 -9.03
CA PRO A 492 29.75 12.18 -9.28
C PRO A 492 30.22 12.77 -7.94
N SER A 493 31.47 13.26 -7.90
CA SER A 493 32.02 13.90 -6.71
C SER A 493 31.20 15.12 -6.37
N ARG A 494 30.65 15.19 -5.14
CA ARG A 494 30.01 16.42 -4.64
C ARG A 494 31.10 17.53 -4.61
N THR A 495 31.01 18.50 -5.47
CA THR A 495 31.66 19.80 -5.24
C THR A 495 30.93 20.44 -4.09
N ARG A 496 31.55 20.43 -2.89
CA ARG A 496 31.05 21.13 -1.70
C ARG A 496 31.17 22.66 -1.91
#